data_29569b9395bc427e0c9111de7bedf462
#
_entry.id   29569b9395bc427e0c9111de7bedf462
#
_cell.length_a   1.000
_cell.length_b   1.000
_cell.length_c   1.000
_cell.angle_alpha   90.00
_cell.angle_beta   90.00
_cell.angle_gamma   90.00
#
_symmetry.space_group_name_H-M   'P 1'
#
loop_
_entity.id
_entity.type
_entity.pdbx_description
1 polymer ?
#
loop_
_entity_poly.entity_id
_entity_poly.type
_entity_poly.pdbx_seq_one_letter_code
_entity_poly.pdbx_strand_id
1 'polypeptide(L)'
;MTRLNVAQVKDLTNQGGMSFSGGAITANGTLSVTNLVINGSVSGSSGYIIPSQSGQAGKYLYTNGSSISWTAGGGGGGAPISMSVYNSGSTWNKPSGCRRIWVKCTAGGGGGSGYGESGAAGAHTETFVDVATITSISGSGGGAGGGTNYNGRGGNGGTSSFGNYCSSGGGQGANRNQQHDGALGGNPSQGSVRIYGGSSQGHRNPPGLGHGGCSFWGGASPTSHRQQQWAQRHRNHAAFGAGGSSARNSERGGDGRQGIVVVYEFN
;
A
#
# COMPACT_ATOMS: atom_id res chain seq x y z
N MET A 1 28.68 38.59 -53.56
CA MET A 1 28.84 37.87 -52.28
C MET A 1 30.30 37.63 -52.04
N THR A 2 30.89 38.26 -51.08
CA THR A 2 32.32 38.08 -50.73
C THR A 2 32.41 36.85 -49.79
N ARG A 3 33.00 35.77 -50.29
CA ARG A 3 33.29 34.61 -49.45
C ARG A 3 34.64 34.84 -48.76
N LEU A 4 34.68 34.80 -47.45
CA LEU A 4 35.93 34.75 -46.70
C LEU A 4 36.35 33.24 -46.61
N ASN A 5 37.33 32.84 -47.42
CA ASN A 5 37.94 31.55 -47.31
C ASN A 5 39.08 31.63 -46.30
N VAL A 6 38.83 31.21 -45.09
CA VAL A 6 39.84 31.12 -44.06
C VAL A 6 40.27 29.68 -43.94
N ALA A 7 41.48 29.33 -44.44
CA ALA A 7 42.02 27.97 -44.39
C ALA A 7 42.35 27.53 -42.97
N GLN A 8 42.70 28.45 -42.09
CA GLN A 8 42.89 28.23 -40.65
C GLN A 8 42.68 29.55 -39.91
N VAL A 9 41.84 29.54 -38.89
CA VAL A 9 41.89 30.53 -37.81
C VAL A 9 42.75 29.95 -36.71
N LYS A 10 44.06 30.21 -36.80
CA LYS A 10 45.00 29.88 -35.71
C LYS A 10 45.01 31.05 -34.75
N ASP A 11 44.66 30.74 -33.52
CA ASP A 11 44.97 31.53 -32.35
C ASP A 11 44.36 32.93 -32.33
N LEU A 12 43.12 33.00 -31.98
CA LEU A 12 42.58 34.20 -31.35
C LEU A 12 42.89 34.17 -29.87
N THR A 13 44.14 34.50 -29.55
CA THR A 13 44.57 34.62 -28.16
C THR A 13 43.79 35.72 -27.46
N ASN A 14 42.96 35.30 -26.58
CA ASN A 14 42.67 35.87 -25.27
C ASN A 14 41.74 37.07 -25.12
N GLN A 15 41.15 37.72 -26.12
CA GLN A 15 40.28 38.87 -25.80
C GLN A 15 39.04 39.05 -26.71
N GLY A 16 38.71 38.15 -27.56
CA GLY A 16 37.54 38.38 -28.42
C GLY A 16 37.09 37.14 -29.14
N GLY A 17 35.97 36.61 -28.75
CA GLY A 17 35.31 35.54 -29.48
C GLY A 17 34.93 35.98 -30.89
N MET A 18 34.98 35.05 -31.87
CA MET A 18 34.46 35.31 -33.20
C MET A 18 32.95 35.50 -33.13
N SER A 19 32.49 36.69 -33.49
CA SER A 19 31.06 37.00 -33.48
C SER A 19 30.56 36.99 -34.92
N PHE A 20 29.50 36.21 -35.18
CA PHE A 20 28.76 36.21 -36.42
C PHE A 20 27.41 36.90 -36.18
N SER A 21 27.23 38.08 -36.74
CA SER A 21 25.99 38.83 -36.61
C SER A 21 25.13 38.59 -37.83
N GLY A 22 23.94 38.02 -37.68
CA GLY A 22 22.94 37.89 -38.73
C GLY A 22 23.16 36.78 -39.78
N GLY A 23 24.03 35.81 -39.49
CA GLY A 23 24.35 34.74 -40.44
C GLY A 23 24.29 33.31 -39.83
N ALA A 24 24.12 32.31 -40.68
CA ALA A 24 24.25 30.93 -40.29
C ALA A 24 25.71 30.46 -40.35
N ILE A 25 26.20 29.78 -39.36
CA ILE A 25 27.45 29.02 -39.39
C ILE A 25 27.10 27.62 -39.92
N THR A 26 27.60 27.28 -41.11
CA THR A 26 27.43 25.93 -41.64
C THR A 26 28.75 25.17 -41.52
N ALA A 27 28.73 24.10 -40.73
CA ALA A 27 29.84 23.14 -40.67
C ALA A 27 29.46 21.89 -41.47
N ASN A 28 30.26 21.53 -42.45
CA ASN A 28 30.11 20.28 -43.23
C ASN A 28 30.80 19.11 -42.51
N GLY A 29 30.72 19.07 -41.23
CA GLY A 29 31.36 18.06 -40.37
C GLY A 29 31.00 18.30 -38.91
N THR A 30 31.81 17.73 -38.02
CA THR A 30 31.60 17.89 -36.56
C THR A 30 32.15 19.23 -36.08
N LEU A 31 31.33 20.04 -35.44
CA LEU A 31 31.76 21.21 -34.65
C LEU A 31 32.12 20.72 -33.23
N SER A 32 33.41 20.76 -32.93
CA SER A 32 33.92 20.43 -31.58
C SER A 32 34.19 21.71 -30.81
N VAL A 33 33.48 21.91 -29.72
CA VAL A 33 33.66 23.08 -28.81
C VAL A 33 33.72 22.62 -27.36
N THR A 34 34.58 23.26 -26.58
CA THR A 34 34.68 22.94 -25.15
C THR A 34 33.47 23.38 -24.37
N ASN A 35 32.89 24.53 -24.74
CA ASN A 35 31.66 25.05 -24.16
C ASN A 35 30.78 25.63 -25.26
N LEU A 36 29.58 25.10 -25.42
CA LEU A 36 28.58 25.61 -26.35
C LEU A 36 27.44 26.22 -25.53
N VAL A 37 27.26 27.54 -25.59
CA VAL A 37 26.13 28.22 -24.97
C VAL A 37 25.12 28.57 -26.05
N ILE A 38 23.93 27.99 -25.97
CA ILE A 38 22.84 28.25 -26.91
C ILE A 38 21.75 29.01 -26.18
N ASN A 39 21.58 30.27 -26.52
CA ASN A 39 20.52 31.15 -25.98
C ASN A 39 19.20 31.02 -26.73
N GLY A 40 18.96 29.95 -27.41
CA GLY A 40 17.78 29.70 -28.25
C GLY A 40 17.48 28.22 -28.38
N SER A 41 16.81 27.84 -29.45
CA SER A 41 16.47 26.45 -29.74
C SER A 41 17.52 25.81 -30.62
N VAL A 42 17.85 24.55 -30.38
CA VAL A 42 18.61 23.71 -31.28
C VAL A 42 17.61 22.96 -32.17
N SER A 43 17.65 23.18 -33.47
CA SER A 43 16.82 22.46 -34.42
C SER A 43 17.66 21.79 -35.49
N GLY A 44 17.28 20.58 -35.88
CA GLY A 44 17.94 19.80 -36.95
C GLY A 44 16.94 19.02 -37.77
N SER A 45 17.23 18.83 -39.06
CA SER A 45 16.35 18.11 -40.01
C SER A 45 16.27 16.59 -39.77
N SER A 46 17.13 16.04 -38.92
CA SER A 46 17.13 14.64 -38.50
C SER A 46 17.67 14.47 -37.10
N GLY A 47 17.66 15.55 -36.32
CA GLY A 47 18.34 15.62 -35.04
C GLY A 47 17.41 15.93 -33.90
N TYR A 48 17.92 15.69 -32.75
CA TYR A 48 17.27 15.93 -31.48
C TYR A 48 17.26 17.42 -31.19
N ILE A 49 16.07 17.98 -31.07
CA ILE A 49 15.87 19.34 -30.53
C ILE A 49 15.84 19.17 -29.00
N ILE A 50 16.82 19.75 -28.32
CA ILE A 50 16.73 19.84 -26.85
C ILE A 50 15.90 21.10 -26.52
N PRO A 51 14.70 20.96 -25.96
CA PRO A 51 13.88 22.12 -25.61
C PRO A 51 14.58 22.95 -24.51
N SER A 52 14.29 24.27 -24.49
CA SER A 52 14.82 25.17 -23.47
C SER A 52 14.62 24.64 -22.06
N GLN A 53 15.65 24.71 -21.23
CA GLN A 53 15.60 24.31 -19.82
C GLN A 53 14.99 25.37 -18.90
N SER A 54 14.79 26.59 -19.39
CA SER A 54 14.22 27.69 -18.59
C SER A 54 12.80 27.34 -18.12
N GLY A 55 12.54 27.44 -16.81
CA GLY A 55 11.25 27.11 -16.22
C GLY A 55 10.94 25.61 -16.16
N GLN A 56 11.92 24.72 -16.40
CA GLN A 56 11.73 23.28 -16.42
C GLN A 56 12.29 22.57 -15.17
N ALA A 57 12.59 23.32 -14.10
CA ALA A 57 13.07 22.73 -12.86
C ALA A 57 12.10 21.65 -12.35
N GLY A 58 12.63 20.48 -11.96
CA GLY A 58 11.83 19.34 -11.51
C GLY A 58 11.16 18.53 -12.61
N LYS A 59 11.39 18.85 -13.89
CA LYS A 59 10.91 18.07 -15.02
C LYS A 59 12.02 17.22 -15.62
N TYR A 60 11.65 16.12 -16.30
CA TYR A 60 12.58 15.27 -17.04
C TYR A 60 12.30 15.34 -18.55
N LEU A 61 13.37 15.09 -19.34
CA LEU A 61 13.21 14.96 -20.78
C LEU A 61 12.49 13.65 -21.11
N TYR A 62 11.42 13.76 -21.88
CA TYR A 62 10.63 12.65 -22.38
C TYR A 62 10.64 12.64 -23.90
N THR A 63 10.72 11.44 -24.50
CA THR A 63 10.56 11.24 -25.94
C THR A 63 9.39 10.29 -26.21
N ASN A 64 8.58 10.62 -27.19
CA ASN A 64 7.55 9.74 -27.74
C ASN A 64 8.01 9.03 -29.03
N GLY A 65 9.31 9.07 -29.35
CA GLY A 65 9.89 8.55 -30.60
C GLY A 65 9.90 9.56 -31.75
N SER A 66 9.11 10.63 -31.68
CA SER A 66 9.01 11.66 -32.72
C SER A 66 9.43 13.04 -32.23
N SER A 67 9.33 13.29 -30.93
CA SER A 67 9.68 14.57 -30.30
C SER A 67 10.27 14.38 -28.92
N ILE A 68 11.05 15.37 -28.49
CA ILE A 68 11.56 15.47 -27.12
C ILE A 68 10.87 16.66 -26.45
N SER A 69 10.34 16.46 -25.25
CA SER A 69 9.68 17.51 -24.45
C SER A 69 9.99 17.37 -22.98
N TRP A 70 9.94 18.51 -22.24
CA TRP A 70 9.97 18.49 -20.79
C TRP A 70 8.61 18.07 -20.26
N THR A 71 8.56 17.01 -19.50
CA THR A 71 7.32 16.59 -18.82
C THR A 71 7.52 16.67 -17.32
N ALA A 72 6.47 17.07 -16.64
CA ALA A 72 6.49 17.00 -15.19
C ALA A 72 6.84 15.58 -14.80
N GLY A 73 7.80 15.42 -13.91
CA GLY A 73 8.08 14.14 -13.32
C GLY A 73 6.79 13.64 -12.68
N GLY A 74 6.07 12.78 -13.37
CA GLY A 74 5.23 11.88 -12.67
C GLY A 74 6.20 11.10 -11.79
N GLY A 75 6.20 11.35 -10.49
CA GLY A 75 7.15 10.77 -9.56
C GLY A 75 7.30 9.27 -9.81
N GLY A 76 8.21 8.93 -10.70
CA GLY A 76 8.55 7.56 -11.07
C GLY A 76 9.49 6.93 -10.05
N GLY A 77 9.25 7.19 -8.82
CA GLY A 77 9.91 6.49 -7.74
C GLY A 77 8.81 5.78 -6.96
N GLY A 78 8.85 4.49 -6.85
CA GLY A 78 7.85 3.63 -6.22
C GLY A 78 7.41 3.99 -4.78
N ALA A 79 7.57 5.23 -4.36
CA ALA A 79 7.03 5.73 -3.11
C ALA A 79 5.55 6.09 -3.28
N PRO A 80 4.69 5.72 -2.32
CA PRO A 80 3.30 6.15 -2.35
C PRO A 80 3.20 7.66 -2.19
N ILE A 81 2.28 8.29 -2.93
CA ILE A 81 1.95 9.72 -2.79
C ILE A 81 1.12 10.00 -1.54
N SER A 82 0.33 9.03 -1.12
CA SER A 82 -0.50 9.08 0.08
C SER A 82 -0.88 7.67 0.55
N MET A 83 -1.51 7.61 1.74
CA MET A 83 -2.02 6.39 2.34
C MET A 83 -3.35 6.67 3.01
N SER A 84 -4.34 5.85 2.71
CA SER A 84 -5.66 5.90 3.35
C SER A 84 -5.92 4.65 4.19
N VAL A 85 -6.57 4.79 5.34
CA VAL A 85 -6.85 3.68 6.27
C VAL A 85 -8.33 3.68 6.65
N TYR A 86 -8.97 2.51 6.54
CA TYR A 86 -10.39 2.31 6.87
C TYR A 86 -10.54 1.15 7.86
N ASN A 87 -11.16 1.40 8.98
CA ASN A 87 -11.53 0.40 10.00
C ASN A 87 -13.04 0.22 10.13
N SER A 88 -13.81 0.94 9.33
CA SER A 88 -15.27 0.87 9.20
C SER A 88 -15.66 1.21 7.76
N GLY A 89 -16.94 1.14 7.43
CA GLY A 89 -17.45 1.50 6.10
C GLY A 89 -17.15 2.96 5.74
N SER A 90 -16.54 3.16 4.57
CA SER A 90 -16.21 4.48 4.00
C SER A 90 -16.03 4.39 2.49
N THR A 91 -15.91 5.53 1.85
CA THR A 91 -15.59 5.61 0.41
C THR A 91 -14.21 6.19 0.22
N TRP A 92 -13.37 5.46 -0.49
CA TRP A 92 -12.12 5.98 -1.01
C TRP A 92 -12.41 6.83 -2.25
N ASN A 93 -11.94 8.06 -2.26
CA ASN A 93 -12.00 8.94 -3.42
C ASN A 93 -10.58 9.08 -3.99
N LYS A 94 -10.47 8.93 -5.29
CA LYS A 94 -9.16 8.96 -5.96
C LYS A 94 -8.45 10.29 -5.77
N PRO A 95 -7.26 10.34 -5.16
CA PRO A 95 -6.46 11.55 -5.09
C PRO A 95 -6.00 12.02 -6.47
N SER A 96 -5.78 13.32 -6.62
CA SER A 96 -5.23 13.89 -7.85
C SER A 96 -3.89 13.25 -8.20
N GLY A 97 -3.70 12.87 -9.45
CA GLY A 97 -2.47 12.22 -9.92
C GLY A 97 -2.38 10.72 -9.63
N CYS A 98 -3.26 10.15 -8.82
CA CYS A 98 -3.24 8.72 -8.52
C CYS A 98 -3.64 7.89 -9.73
N ARG A 99 -2.80 6.92 -10.10
CA ARG A 99 -3.03 5.98 -11.20
C ARG A 99 -3.12 4.54 -10.76
N ARG A 100 -2.45 4.19 -9.67
CA ARG A 100 -2.41 2.83 -9.12
C ARG A 100 -2.57 2.88 -7.62
N ILE A 101 -3.15 1.83 -7.07
CA ILE A 101 -3.22 1.64 -5.62
C ILE A 101 -2.76 0.24 -5.25
N TRP A 102 -2.17 0.11 -4.10
CA TRP A 102 -1.92 -1.17 -3.44
C TRP A 102 -2.83 -1.27 -2.23
N VAL A 103 -3.74 -2.22 -2.25
CA VAL A 103 -4.76 -2.41 -1.23
C VAL A 103 -4.41 -3.62 -0.39
N LYS A 104 -4.52 -3.48 0.92
CA LYS A 104 -4.40 -4.53 1.92
C LYS A 104 -5.68 -4.60 2.74
N CYS A 105 -6.37 -5.73 2.70
CA CYS A 105 -7.58 -5.98 3.48
C CYS A 105 -7.30 -7.06 4.52
N THR A 106 -7.48 -6.76 5.79
CA THR A 106 -7.46 -7.74 6.87
C THR A 106 -8.82 -7.73 7.55
N ALA A 107 -9.47 -8.86 7.62
CA ALA A 107 -10.79 -9.02 8.22
C ALA A 107 -10.74 -9.00 9.76
N GLY A 108 -11.89 -8.87 10.39
CA GLY A 108 -12.01 -8.92 11.83
C GLY A 108 -11.73 -10.31 12.39
N GLY A 109 -11.17 -10.40 13.59
CA GLY A 109 -10.98 -11.63 14.33
C GLY A 109 -12.24 -12.04 15.11
N GLY A 110 -12.42 -13.34 15.33
CA GLY A 110 -13.48 -13.90 16.15
C GLY A 110 -13.25 -13.72 17.66
N GLY A 111 -14.31 -13.73 18.44
CA GLY A 111 -14.26 -13.64 19.90
C GLY A 111 -14.00 -14.97 20.59
N GLY A 112 -13.40 -14.95 21.76
CA GLY A 112 -13.19 -16.12 22.61
C GLY A 112 -14.37 -16.43 23.52
N SER A 113 -14.33 -17.60 24.18
CA SER A 113 -15.33 -18.03 25.17
C SER A 113 -14.76 -18.09 26.58
N GLY A 114 -15.64 -18.15 27.56
CA GLY A 114 -15.28 -18.31 28.98
C GLY A 114 -14.90 -19.74 29.38
N TYR A 115 -14.78 -20.67 28.43
CA TYR A 115 -14.50 -22.09 28.72
C TYR A 115 -13.25 -22.64 28.02
N GLY A 116 -12.25 -21.84 27.83
CA GLY A 116 -10.95 -22.29 27.30
C GLY A 116 -10.83 -22.26 25.77
N GLU A 117 -11.86 -21.92 25.02
CA GLU A 117 -11.79 -21.78 23.57
C GLU A 117 -11.57 -20.35 23.15
N SER A 118 -10.71 -20.15 22.19
CA SER A 118 -10.32 -18.85 21.68
C SER A 118 -10.87 -18.60 20.28
N GLY A 119 -11.05 -17.36 19.92
CA GLY A 119 -11.42 -16.96 18.56
C GLY A 119 -10.24 -17.00 17.60
N ALA A 120 -10.51 -17.21 16.34
CA ALA A 120 -9.50 -17.22 15.27
C ALA A 120 -9.30 -15.83 14.66
N ALA A 121 -8.20 -15.65 13.95
CA ALA A 121 -7.91 -14.41 13.22
C ALA A 121 -8.68 -14.31 11.91
N GLY A 122 -8.94 -13.08 11.46
CA GLY A 122 -9.43 -12.78 10.13
C GLY A 122 -8.37 -13.04 9.05
N ALA A 123 -8.82 -13.35 7.84
CA ALA A 123 -7.96 -13.49 6.67
C ALA A 123 -7.32 -12.16 6.26
N HIS A 124 -6.30 -12.26 5.43
CA HIS A 124 -5.64 -11.12 4.80
C HIS A 124 -5.55 -11.30 3.29
N THR A 125 -5.79 -10.23 2.55
CA THR A 125 -5.63 -10.20 1.10
C THR A 125 -4.97 -8.91 0.66
N GLU A 126 -4.20 -8.99 -0.43
CA GLU A 126 -3.59 -7.82 -1.05
C GLU A 126 -3.80 -7.84 -2.57
N THR A 127 -3.89 -6.67 -3.16
CA THR A 127 -3.94 -6.52 -4.62
C THR A 127 -3.44 -5.16 -5.07
N PHE A 128 -2.88 -5.12 -6.28
CA PHE A 128 -2.66 -3.88 -7.02
C PHE A 128 -3.84 -3.63 -7.95
N VAL A 129 -4.29 -2.39 -8.01
CA VAL A 129 -5.40 -1.96 -8.88
C VAL A 129 -4.96 -0.75 -9.70
N ASP A 130 -5.17 -0.81 -11.02
CA ASP A 130 -5.11 0.36 -11.87
C ASP A 130 -6.40 1.15 -11.70
N VAL A 131 -6.27 2.40 -11.29
CA VAL A 131 -7.42 3.28 -11.01
C VAL A 131 -7.49 4.46 -11.99
N ALA A 132 -6.86 4.34 -13.17
CA ALA A 132 -6.85 5.42 -14.15
C ALA A 132 -8.27 5.95 -14.46
N THR A 133 -9.23 5.04 -14.61
CA THR A 133 -10.64 5.34 -14.94
C THR A 133 -11.60 5.31 -13.75
N ILE A 134 -11.11 5.03 -12.55
CA ILE A 134 -11.92 4.91 -11.34
C ILE A 134 -11.85 6.21 -10.55
N THR A 135 -12.96 6.68 -10.06
CA THR A 135 -13.06 7.91 -9.25
C THR A 135 -13.22 7.62 -7.76
N SER A 136 -13.92 6.53 -7.41
CA SER A 136 -14.14 6.15 -6.02
C SER A 136 -14.39 4.66 -5.87
N ILE A 137 -14.08 4.11 -4.68
CA ILE A 137 -14.31 2.71 -4.32
C ILE A 137 -14.79 2.65 -2.88
N SER A 138 -15.83 1.87 -2.59
CA SER A 138 -16.28 1.61 -1.23
C SER A 138 -15.31 0.68 -0.51
N GLY A 139 -14.88 1.05 0.69
CA GLY A 139 -14.02 0.25 1.56
C GLY A 139 -14.66 0.02 2.93
N SER A 140 -14.45 -1.13 3.52
CA SER A 140 -14.94 -1.44 4.86
C SER A 140 -13.99 -2.35 5.62
N GLY A 141 -13.56 -1.92 6.80
CA GLY A 141 -12.93 -2.79 7.79
C GLY A 141 -13.99 -3.63 8.51
N GLY A 142 -13.78 -4.94 8.61
CA GLY A 142 -14.70 -5.84 9.29
C GLY A 142 -14.74 -5.62 10.80
N GLY A 143 -15.93 -5.71 11.41
CA GLY A 143 -16.09 -5.62 12.85
C GLY A 143 -15.38 -6.75 13.60
N ALA A 144 -15.06 -6.51 14.86
CA ALA A 144 -14.56 -7.54 15.78
C ALA A 144 -15.67 -8.50 16.19
N GLY A 145 -15.37 -9.77 16.33
CA GLY A 145 -16.25 -10.74 16.98
C GLY A 145 -16.26 -10.56 18.50
N GLY A 146 -17.45 -10.49 19.09
CA GLY A 146 -17.58 -10.34 20.54
C GLY A 146 -17.21 -11.62 21.30
N GLY A 147 -16.45 -11.50 22.39
CA GLY A 147 -16.23 -12.58 23.32
C GLY A 147 -17.52 -12.90 24.12
N THR A 148 -17.56 -14.08 24.73
CA THR A 148 -18.75 -14.54 25.43
C THR A 148 -18.41 -15.20 26.77
N ASN A 149 -19.40 -15.34 27.63
CA ASN A 149 -19.31 -16.03 28.89
C ASN A 149 -19.28 -17.55 28.71
N TYR A 150 -19.17 -18.28 29.83
CA TYR A 150 -18.97 -19.72 29.93
C TYR A 150 -19.80 -20.60 28.97
N ASN A 151 -21.04 -20.30 28.75
CA ASN A 151 -21.97 -21.13 27.97
C ASN A 151 -22.26 -20.59 26.55
N GLY A 152 -21.60 -19.52 26.14
CA GLY A 152 -21.87 -18.88 24.87
C GLY A 152 -20.83 -19.22 23.80
N ARG A 153 -21.20 -18.97 22.55
CA ARG A 153 -20.27 -18.98 21.41
C ARG A 153 -19.70 -17.58 21.23
N GLY A 154 -18.41 -17.48 21.01
CA GLY A 154 -17.82 -16.24 20.57
C GLY A 154 -18.41 -15.80 19.21
N GLY A 155 -18.55 -14.51 19.01
CA GLY A 155 -18.99 -13.95 17.74
C GLY A 155 -17.91 -14.13 16.64
N ASN A 156 -18.33 -14.32 15.41
CA ASN A 156 -17.41 -14.29 14.27
C ASN A 156 -16.96 -12.86 13.98
N GLY A 157 -15.74 -12.70 13.48
CA GLY A 157 -15.27 -11.44 12.92
C GLY A 157 -16.00 -11.10 11.63
N GLY A 158 -16.08 -9.81 11.33
CA GLY A 158 -16.67 -9.30 10.09
C GLY A 158 -15.70 -9.35 8.92
N THR A 159 -16.24 -9.35 7.70
CA THR A 159 -15.49 -9.28 6.45
C THR A 159 -14.94 -7.87 6.24
N SER A 160 -13.69 -7.76 5.82
CA SER A 160 -13.13 -6.52 5.24
C SER A 160 -13.16 -6.59 3.73
N SER A 161 -13.48 -5.48 3.07
CA SER A 161 -13.53 -5.41 1.61
C SER A 161 -13.14 -4.04 1.07
N PHE A 162 -12.69 -4.04 -0.18
CA PHE A 162 -12.45 -2.82 -0.94
C PHE A 162 -12.97 -3.02 -2.37
N GLY A 163 -14.19 -2.56 -2.61
CA GLY A 163 -14.94 -2.86 -3.83
C GLY A 163 -14.94 -4.35 -4.14
N ASN A 164 -14.76 -4.66 -5.41
CA ASN A 164 -14.62 -6.02 -5.93
C ASN A 164 -13.15 -6.45 -6.08
N TYR A 165 -12.21 -5.69 -5.54
CA TYR A 165 -10.78 -5.92 -5.77
C TYR A 165 -10.12 -6.71 -4.64
N CYS A 166 -10.56 -6.48 -3.43
CA CYS A 166 -9.94 -7.05 -2.24
C CYS A 166 -11.03 -7.44 -1.23
N SER A 167 -11.04 -8.68 -0.76
CA SER A 167 -12.01 -9.15 0.23
C SER A 167 -11.46 -10.28 1.08
N SER A 168 -11.60 -10.15 2.39
CA SER A 168 -11.10 -11.07 3.41
C SER A 168 -12.21 -11.43 4.38
N GLY A 169 -12.43 -12.71 4.60
CA GLY A 169 -13.43 -13.21 5.56
C GLY A 169 -12.94 -13.13 7.00
N GLY A 170 -13.86 -12.88 7.92
CA GLY A 170 -13.58 -12.84 9.36
C GLY A 170 -13.19 -14.18 9.94
N GLY A 171 -12.45 -14.16 11.05
CA GLY A 171 -12.13 -15.33 11.85
C GLY A 171 -13.37 -15.86 12.59
N GLN A 172 -13.44 -17.18 12.74
CA GLN A 172 -14.52 -17.79 13.52
C GLN A 172 -14.37 -17.48 15.01
N GLY A 173 -15.49 -17.26 15.66
CA GLY A 173 -15.55 -17.19 17.12
C GLY A 173 -15.43 -18.56 17.74
N ALA A 174 -15.07 -18.60 19.03
CA ALA A 174 -14.99 -19.81 19.83
C ALA A 174 -16.29 -20.61 19.78
N ASN A 175 -16.17 -21.95 19.62
CA ASN A 175 -17.31 -22.85 19.54
C ASN A 175 -17.29 -23.89 20.68
N ARG A 176 -18.17 -23.75 21.64
CA ARG A 176 -18.27 -24.62 22.79
C ARG A 176 -18.43 -26.11 22.51
N ASN A 177 -19.02 -26.46 21.37
CA ASN A 177 -19.33 -27.86 21.04
C ASN A 177 -18.15 -28.62 20.44
N GLN A 178 -17.05 -27.96 20.14
CA GLN A 178 -15.85 -28.57 19.58
C GLN A 178 -14.74 -28.52 20.62
N GLN A 179 -14.84 -29.39 21.61
CA GLN A 179 -13.96 -29.43 22.80
C GLN A 179 -12.46 -29.62 22.47
N HIS A 180 -12.09 -29.76 21.21
CA HIS A 180 -10.72 -30.11 20.81
C HIS A 180 -10.16 -29.34 19.63
N ASP A 181 -11.03 -28.74 18.81
CA ASP A 181 -10.62 -28.04 17.63
C ASP A 181 -10.75 -26.54 17.86
N GLY A 182 -9.66 -25.82 17.79
CA GLY A 182 -9.70 -24.35 17.82
C GLY A 182 -10.60 -23.78 16.71
N ALA A 183 -11.00 -22.53 16.85
CA ALA A 183 -11.75 -21.85 15.81
C ALA A 183 -10.91 -21.69 14.55
N LEU A 184 -11.54 -21.83 13.39
CA LEU A 184 -10.86 -21.72 12.09
C LEU A 184 -10.60 -20.25 11.72
N GLY A 185 -9.42 -20.01 11.18
CA GLY A 185 -9.06 -18.71 10.61
C GLY A 185 -9.97 -18.30 9.46
N GLY A 186 -10.11 -17.02 9.24
CA GLY A 186 -10.91 -16.47 8.15
C GLY A 186 -10.41 -16.89 6.78
N ASN A 187 -11.33 -16.97 5.81
CA ASN A 187 -11.04 -17.30 4.41
C ASN A 187 -10.81 -16.05 3.57
N PRO A 188 -9.70 -15.96 2.82
CA PRO A 188 -9.52 -14.90 1.84
C PRO A 188 -10.36 -15.20 0.59
N SER A 189 -11.07 -14.21 0.05
CA SER A 189 -11.94 -14.42 -1.10
C SER A 189 -11.49 -13.72 -2.37
N GLN A 190 -11.04 -12.47 -2.29
CA GLN A 190 -10.59 -11.68 -3.45
C GLN A 190 -9.26 -11.00 -3.14
N GLY A 191 -8.36 -11.01 -4.13
CA GLY A 191 -7.03 -10.42 -4.06
C GLY A 191 -5.99 -11.27 -4.78
N SER A 192 -4.87 -10.68 -5.13
CA SER A 192 -3.73 -11.35 -5.78
C SER A 192 -2.92 -12.18 -4.77
N VAL A 193 -2.72 -11.65 -3.56
CA VAL A 193 -2.15 -12.36 -2.43
C VAL A 193 -3.27 -12.73 -1.48
N ARG A 194 -3.30 -13.99 -1.02
CA ARG A 194 -4.37 -14.53 -0.16
C ARG A 194 -3.76 -15.30 0.99
N ILE A 195 -3.99 -14.84 2.21
CA ILE A 195 -3.46 -15.44 3.43
C ILE A 195 -4.63 -15.77 4.36
N TYR A 196 -4.74 -17.02 4.75
CA TYR A 196 -5.73 -17.45 5.73
C TYR A 196 -5.43 -16.82 7.09
N GLY A 197 -6.47 -16.53 7.85
CA GLY A 197 -6.30 -16.13 9.23
C GLY A 197 -5.71 -17.28 10.06
N GLY A 198 -4.95 -16.94 11.09
CA GLY A 198 -4.45 -17.93 12.04
C GLY A 198 -5.61 -18.59 12.80
N SER A 199 -5.65 -19.94 12.82
CA SER A 199 -6.57 -20.68 13.68
C SER A 199 -6.22 -20.47 15.14
N SER A 200 -7.19 -20.55 16.02
CA SER A 200 -6.97 -20.50 17.46
C SER A 200 -6.63 -21.88 18.01
N GLN A 201 -6.15 -21.92 19.23
CA GLN A 201 -5.99 -23.17 19.97
C GLN A 201 -7.26 -23.48 20.77
N GLY A 202 -7.78 -24.70 20.59
CA GLY A 202 -8.72 -25.31 21.53
C GLY A 202 -7.96 -25.91 22.71
N HIS A 203 -8.57 -25.96 23.88
CA HIS A 203 -7.92 -26.62 25.02
C HIS A 203 -8.86 -27.61 25.71
N ARG A 204 -8.37 -28.83 25.88
CA ARG A 204 -9.01 -29.92 26.61
C ARG A 204 -8.56 -29.96 28.06
N ASN A 205 -9.44 -30.44 28.91
CA ASN A 205 -9.39 -30.62 30.35
C ASN A 205 -7.98 -30.98 30.96
N PRO A 206 -7.52 -30.33 32.05
CA PRO A 206 -8.21 -29.25 32.73
C PRO A 206 -8.19 -27.97 31.88
N PRO A 207 -9.20 -27.07 32.04
CA PRO A 207 -9.35 -25.92 31.17
C PRO A 207 -8.06 -25.10 31.17
N GLY A 208 -7.29 -25.29 30.10
CA GLY A 208 -6.16 -24.46 29.77
C GLY A 208 -6.65 -23.16 29.15
N LEU A 209 -5.74 -22.26 28.98
CA LEU A 209 -6.03 -20.99 28.34
C LEU A 209 -5.57 -21.05 26.89
N GLY A 210 -6.51 -20.90 25.95
CA GLY A 210 -6.19 -20.84 24.53
C GLY A 210 -5.81 -19.42 24.10
N HIS A 211 -4.78 -19.32 23.29
CA HIS A 211 -4.43 -18.08 22.59
C HIS A 211 -5.36 -17.87 21.40
N GLY A 212 -5.78 -16.65 21.16
CA GLY A 212 -6.47 -16.29 19.93
C GLY A 212 -5.60 -16.56 18.69
N GLY A 213 -6.21 -16.60 17.53
CA GLY A 213 -5.47 -16.70 16.26
C GLY A 213 -4.63 -15.44 15.99
N CYS A 214 -3.40 -15.62 15.52
CA CYS A 214 -2.54 -14.53 15.08
C CYS A 214 -2.99 -14.00 13.72
N SER A 215 -3.00 -12.69 13.55
CA SER A 215 -3.31 -12.04 12.28
C SER A 215 -2.05 -11.78 11.46
N PHE A 216 -2.25 -11.31 10.21
CA PHE A 216 -1.16 -10.83 9.36
C PHE A 216 -0.33 -9.71 10.01
N TRP A 217 -0.94 -8.85 10.82
CA TRP A 217 -0.27 -7.69 11.43
C TRP A 217 0.45 -8.03 12.74
N GLY A 218 0.30 -9.23 13.25
CA GLY A 218 0.98 -9.62 14.47
C GLY A 218 0.19 -10.53 15.40
N GLY A 219 0.62 -10.58 16.65
CA GLY A 219 0.15 -11.52 17.63
C GLY A 219 -1.30 -11.36 18.08
N ALA A 220 -1.84 -12.47 18.53
CA ALA A 220 -3.14 -12.56 19.18
C ALA A 220 -3.14 -11.97 20.59
N SER A 221 -4.33 -11.80 21.16
CA SER A 221 -4.47 -11.47 22.57
C SER A 221 -3.85 -12.55 23.43
N PRO A 222 -2.95 -12.20 24.36
CA PRO A 222 -2.39 -13.18 25.28
C PRO A 222 -3.46 -13.72 26.22
N THR A 223 -3.26 -14.94 26.68
CA THR A 223 -4.12 -15.53 27.71
C THR A 223 -3.80 -14.94 29.08
N SER A 224 -4.81 -14.81 29.93
CA SER A 224 -4.59 -14.40 31.30
C SER A 224 -5.06 -15.45 32.31
N HIS A 225 -4.17 -15.84 33.21
CA HIS A 225 -4.48 -16.81 34.27
C HIS A 225 -5.26 -16.20 35.44
N ARG A 226 -5.45 -14.89 35.45
CA ARG A 226 -6.05 -14.20 36.60
C ARG A 226 -7.08 -13.17 36.15
N GLN A 227 -8.35 -13.46 36.53
CA GLN A 227 -9.48 -12.53 36.64
C GLN A 227 -9.94 -11.68 35.44
N GLN A 228 -11.25 -11.48 35.34
CA GLN A 228 -12.00 -10.70 34.35
C GLN A 228 -11.38 -9.39 33.88
N GLN A 229 -10.67 -8.71 34.77
CA GLN A 229 -10.07 -7.41 34.47
C GLN A 229 -8.92 -7.50 33.45
N TRP A 230 -8.25 -8.64 33.33
CA TRP A 230 -7.09 -8.80 32.44
C TRP A 230 -7.49 -9.10 31.01
N ALA A 231 -8.50 -9.92 30.79
CA ALA A 231 -8.99 -10.20 29.45
C ALA A 231 -9.53 -8.92 28.78
N GLN A 232 -10.09 -8.01 29.55
CA GLN A 232 -10.54 -6.70 29.07
C GLN A 232 -9.40 -5.69 28.90
N ARG A 233 -8.38 -5.71 29.74
CA ARG A 233 -7.23 -4.79 29.64
C ARG A 233 -6.32 -5.10 28.47
N HIS A 234 -6.22 -6.34 28.06
CA HIS A 234 -5.34 -6.75 26.94
C HIS A 234 -5.97 -6.61 25.54
N ARG A 235 -7.20 -6.10 25.42
CA ARG A 235 -7.81 -5.77 24.11
C ARG A 235 -6.94 -4.86 23.24
N ASN A 236 -6.14 -4.01 23.88
CA ASN A 236 -5.33 -3.01 23.15
C ASN A 236 -3.97 -3.54 22.66
N HIS A 237 -3.60 -4.76 23.04
CA HIS A 237 -2.30 -5.35 22.70
C HIS A 237 -2.35 -6.34 21.52
N ALA A 238 -3.54 -6.66 21.02
CA ALA A 238 -3.67 -7.51 19.84
C ALA A 238 -3.66 -6.70 18.55
N ALA A 239 -3.07 -7.27 17.50
CA ALA A 239 -3.03 -6.67 16.18
C ALA A 239 -4.41 -6.64 15.52
N PHE A 240 -4.61 -5.78 14.53
CA PHE A 240 -5.83 -5.76 13.71
C PHE A 240 -6.12 -7.17 13.16
N GLY A 241 -7.39 -7.58 13.24
CA GLY A 241 -7.83 -8.88 12.77
C GLY A 241 -7.46 -10.07 13.65
N ALA A 242 -6.77 -9.88 14.77
CA ALA A 242 -6.42 -10.96 15.69
C ALA A 242 -7.64 -11.53 16.41
N GLY A 243 -7.62 -12.83 16.70
CA GLY A 243 -8.66 -13.50 17.48
C GLY A 243 -8.60 -13.19 18.98
N GLY A 244 -9.75 -13.25 19.63
CA GLY A 244 -9.89 -13.06 21.07
C GLY A 244 -9.40 -14.27 21.85
N SER A 245 -8.81 -14.04 23.02
CA SER A 245 -8.36 -15.09 23.93
C SER A 245 -9.53 -15.76 24.67
N SER A 246 -9.32 -16.98 25.12
CA SER A 246 -10.24 -17.61 26.07
C SER A 246 -10.10 -17.04 27.47
N ALA A 247 -11.11 -17.32 28.29
CA ALA A 247 -11.08 -17.07 29.72
C ALA A 247 -11.34 -18.37 30.51
N ARG A 248 -11.22 -18.31 31.83
CA ARG A 248 -11.41 -19.44 32.75
C ARG A 248 -12.56 -19.16 33.72
N ASN A 249 -13.17 -20.22 34.27
CA ASN A 249 -14.07 -20.14 35.43
C ASN A 249 -15.30 -19.23 35.21
N SER A 250 -16.02 -19.40 34.15
CA SER A 250 -17.24 -18.62 33.86
C SER A 250 -17.01 -17.15 33.53
N GLU A 251 -15.78 -16.71 33.37
CA GLU A 251 -15.45 -15.38 32.95
C GLU A 251 -15.71 -15.19 31.42
N ARG A 252 -15.82 -13.95 30.99
CA ARG A 252 -16.04 -13.64 29.59
C ARG A 252 -14.73 -13.74 28.82
N GLY A 253 -14.71 -14.50 27.70
CA GLY A 253 -13.59 -14.51 26.77
C GLY A 253 -13.35 -13.13 26.14
N GLY A 254 -12.16 -12.93 25.60
CA GLY A 254 -11.76 -11.69 24.95
C GLY A 254 -12.51 -11.47 23.63
N ASP A 255 -12.77 -10.21 23.27
CA ASP A 255 -13.23 -9.86 21.94
C ASP A 255 -12.08 -10.04 20.93
N GLY A 256 -12.41 -10.40 19.69
CA GLY A 256 -11.49 -10.29 18.58
C GLY A 256 -11.12 -8.82 18.31
N ARG A 257 -10.23 -8.61 17.37
CA ARG A 257 -9.86 -7.26 16.90
C ARG A 257 -10.54 -6.96 15.58
N GLN A 258 -10.93 -5.71 15.42
CA GLN A 258 -11.50 -5.24 14.16
C GLN A 258 -10.52 -5.42 13.00
N GLY A 259 -11.06 -5.59 11.81
CA GLY A 259 -10.32 -5.59 10.56
C GLY A 259 -9.90 -4.18 10.15
N ILE A 260 -9.10 -4.13 9.10
CA ILE A 260 -8.54 -2.88 8.56
C ILE A 260 -8.37 -3.00 7.05
N VAL A 261 -8.58 -1.91 6.33
CA VAL A 261 -8.21 -1.75 4.93
C VAL A 261 -7.19 -0.62 4.85
N VAL A 262 -6.06 -0.91 4.24
CA VAL A 262 -4.99 0.07 3.99
C VAL A 262 -4.81 0.21 2.49
N VAL A 263 -4.83 1.44 2.01
CA VAL A 263 -4.67 1.78 0.59
C VAL A 263 -3.44 2.68 0.45
N TYR A 264 -2.45 2.22 -0.27
CA TYR A 264 -1.30 3.02 -0.70
C TYR A 264 -1.56 3.53 -2.11
N GLU A 265 -1.45 4.82 -2.32
CA GLU A 265 -1.74 5.50 -3.57
C GLU A 265 -0.44 5.85 -4.30
N PHE A 266 -0.40 5.61 -5.64
CA PHE A 266 0.77 5.84 -6.49
C PHE A 266 0.39 6.61 -7.75
N ASN A 267 1.33 7.41 -8.26
CA ASN A 267 1.22 8.10 -9.54
C ASN A 267 1.29 7.15 -10.75
#